data_8d4f499273eeb094f5c5e9f598aa13fb
#
_entry.id   8d4f499273eeb094f5c5e9f598aa13fb
#
_cell.length_a   1.000
_cell.length_b   1.000
_cell.length_c   1.000
_cell.angle_alpha   90.00
_cell.angle_beta   90.00
_cell.angle_gamma   90.00
#
_symmetry.space_group_name_H-M   'P 1'
#
loop_
_entity.id
_entity.type
_entity.pdbx_description
1 polymer ?
#
loop_
_entity_poly.entity_id
_entity_poly.type
_entity_poly.pdbx_seq_one_letter_code
_entity_poly.pdbx_strand_id
1 'polypeptide(L)'
;MFPFLKNIKILASLVAALIILFIIGNIYSLFFKNTNVSNGTSGAMLIVLLIVGLLIGAFCMYLLNKVKNTGGVAVRESSHTVVESMKKVFKVVCAEGQFTELYNYEQTKKILAFIPSTKKALVIVRAKVLIGFDFEKCKWETDEVNQILTLISFPNPEILAIEPDFKYYDMEENIFDRFSREDLNKIQINGKKQVEIAALAGDLPKMAAEQMKTILSEVIKSNKWQLNNAEKIQYAIAERVEAVE
;
A
#
# COMPACT_ATOMS: atom_id res chain seq x y z
N MET A 1 9.79 0.99 18.04
CA MET A 1 9.64 -0.30 18.75
C MET A 1 11.00 -0.72 19.25
N PHE A 2 11.20 -0.70 20.57
CA PHE A 2 12.51 -0.65 21.20
C PHE A 2 13.33 -1.94 21.01
N PRO A 3 14.57 -1.88 20.48
CA PRO A 3 15.45 -3.04 20.37
C PRO A 3 15.88 -3.61 21.74
N PHE A 4 15.64 -2.89 22.82
CA PHE A 4 16.01 -3.24 24.20
C PHE A 4 15.32 -4.50 24.74
N LEU A 5 14.07 -4.75 24.34
CA LEU A 5 13.29 -5.92 24.81
C LEU A 5 13.77 -7.26 24.23
N LYS A 6 14.40 -7.25 23.05
CA LYS A 6 14.98 -8.46 22.44
C LYS A 6 16.23 -8.89 23.20
N ASN A 7 17.02 -7.94 23.65
CA ASN A 7 18.24 -8.19 24.41
C ASN A 7 17.97 -8.71 25.83
N ILE A 8 16.87 -8.28 26.47
CA ILE A 8 16.48 -8.77 27.80
C ILE A 8 16.08 -10.26 27.74
N LYS A 9 15.41 -10.72 26.68
CA LYS A 9 15.05 -12.15 26.53
C LYS A 9 16.29 -13.01 26.30
N ILE A 10 17.24 -12.54 25.52
CA ILE A 10 18.52 -13.23 25.29
C ILE A 10 19.33 -13.24 26.58
N LEU A 11 19.39 -12.14 27.33
CA LEU A 11 20.06 -12.06 28.60
C LEU A 11 19.45 -13.01 29.65
N ALA A 12 18.12 -13.05 29.74
CA ALA A 12 17.40 -13.96 30.62
C ALA A 12 17.65 -15.45 30.28
N SER A 13 17.74 -15.80 29.00
CA SER A 13 18.04 -17.17 28.57
C SER A 13 19.51 -17.56 28.89
N LEU A 14 20.44 -16.61 28.74
CA LEU A 14 21.84 -16.82 29.11
C LEU A 14 22.02 -17.02 30.64
N VAL A 15 21.31 -16.21 31.42
CA VAL A 15 21.32 -16.34 32.88
C VAL A 15 20.73 -17.69 33.32
N ALA A 16 19.60 -18.11 32.71
CA ALA A 16 19.01 -19.41 32.97
C ALA A 16 19.94 -20.56 32.60
N ALA A 17 20.65 -20.49 31.48
CA ALA A 17 21.62 -21.48 31.05
C ALA A 17 22.83 -21.56 32.00
N LEU A 18 23.31 -20.43 32.51
CA LEU A 18 24.38 -20.37 33.51
C LEU A 18 23.97 -20.97 34.86
N ILE A 19 22.72 -20.73 35.29
CA ILE A 19 22.17 -21.33 36.51
C ILE A 19 22.07 -22.86 36.37
N ILE A 20 21.61 -23.34 35.21
CA ILE A 20 21.54 -24.78 34.90
C ILE A 20 22.92 -25.42 34.91
N LEU A 21 23.94 -24.79 34.28
CA LEU A 21 25.34 -25.23 34.29
C LEU A 21 25.91 -25.26 35.68
N PHE A 22 25.64 -24.26 36.52
CA PHE A 22 26.08 -24.20 37.90
C PHE A 22 25.45 -25.32 38.74
N ILE A 23 24.16 -25.60 38.56
CA ILE A 23 23.44 -26.71 39.23
C ILE A 23 24.04 -28.05 38.81
N ILE A 24 24.26 -28.28 37.51
CA ILE A 24 24.87 -29.50 36.98
C ILE A 24 26.29 -29.68 37.55
N GLY A 25 27.09 -28.62 37.60
CA GLY A 25 28.45 -28.66 38.16
C GLY A 25 28.45 -29.02 39.67
N ASN A 26 27.51 -28.49 40.44
CA ASN A 26 27.35 -28.84 41.85
C ASN A 26 26.88 -30.30 42.02
N ILE A 27 25.95 -30.75 41.23
CA ILE A 27 25.49 -32.16 41.25
C ILE A 27 26.62 -33.09 40.86
N TYR A 28 27.40 -32.76 39.83
CA TYR A 28 28.57 -33.51 39.41
C TYR A 28 29.62 -33.60 40.54
N SER A 29 29.92 -32.49 41.22
CA SER A 29 30.82 -32.41 42.35
C SER A 29 30.36 -33.27 43.53
N LEU A 30 29.07 -33.30 43.84
CA LEU A 30 28.47 -34.13 44.89
C LEU A 30 28.52 -35.63 44.57
N PHE A 31 28.32 -36.00 43.30
CA PHE A 31 28.30 -37.42 42.87
C PHE A 31 29.69 -38.03 42.70
N PHE A 32 30.66 -37.25 42.16
CA PHE A 32 31.96 -37.80 41.80
C PHE A 32 33.06 -37.53 42.82
N LYS A 33 32.88 -36.57 43.74
CA LYS A 33 33.90 -36.20 44.72
C LYS A 33 33.83 -36.94 46.06
N ASN A 34 32.75 -37.72 46.32
CA ASN A 34 32.54 -38.42 47.59
C ASN A 34 32.19 -39.88 47.36
N THR A 35 33.21 -40.73 47.10
CA THR A 35 33.09 -42.17 46.99
C THR A 35 33.13 -42.91 48.33
N ASN A 36 33.00 -42.24 49.50
CA ASN A 36 32.99 -42.84 50.82
C ASN A 36 31.80 -42.37 51.64
N VAL A 37 30.59 -42.87 51.31
CA VAL A 37 29.43 -42.70 52.17
C VAL A 37 28.57 -43.98 52.22
N SER A 38 28.37 -44.46 53.45
CA SER A 38 27.62 -45.60 53.86
C SER A 38 26.15 -45.58 53.41
N ASN A 39 25.57 -46.79 53.22
CA ASN A 39 24.31 -47.22 52.58
C ASN A 39 22.99 -46.61 53.10
N GLY A 40 22.97 -45.43 53.74
CA GLY A 40 21.73 -44.83 54.25
C GLY A 40 21.23 -43.58 53.53
N THR A 41 22.11 -42.86 52.82
CA THR A 41 21.85 -41.52 52.27
C THR A 41 21.40 -41.51 50.79
N SER A 42 21.52 -42.62 50.06
CA SER A 42 21.22 -42.70 48.64
C SER A 42 19.74 -42.49 48.28
N GLY A 43 18.82 -42.97 49.12
CA GLY A 43 17.40 -42.85 48.84
C GLY A 43 16.85 -41.44 49.00
N ALA A 44 17.25 -40.74 50.06
CA ALA A 44 16.82 -39.37 50.30
C ALA A 44 17.34 -38.41 49.22
N MET A 45 18.56 -38.63 48.73
CA MET A 45 19.17 -37.83 47.70
C MET A 45 18.52 -37.98 46.34
N LEU A 46 18.09 -39.19 45.98
CA LEU A 46 17.30 -39.48 44.78
C LEU A 46 15.92 -38.77 44.81
N ILE A 47 15.26 -38.77 45.98
CA ILE A 47 13.98 -38.07 46.17
C ILE A 47 14.11 -36.56 45.98
N VAL A 48 15.16 -35.94 46.55
CA VAL A 48 15.47 -34.50 46.38
C VAL A 48 15.72 -34.16 44.91
N LEU A 49 16.46 -35.00 44.18
CA LEU A 49 16.77 -34.81 42.77
C LEU A 49 15.53 -34.91 41.91
N LEU A 50 14.58 -35.82 42.22
CA LEU A 50 13.33 -36.00 41.56
C LEU A 50 12.38 -34.77 41.79
N ILE A 51 12.35 -34.23 43.01
CA ILE A 51 11.56 -33.02 43.35
C ILE A 51 12.10 -31.81 42.60
N VAL A 52 13.42 -31.59 42.55
CA VAL A 52 14.05 -30.49 41.83
C VAL A 52 13.75 -30.60 40.32
N GLY A 53 13.87 -31.82 39.76
CA GLY A 53 13.53 -32.05 38.33
C GLY A 53 12.08 -31.71 38.00
N LEU A 54 11.14 -32.08 38.87
CA LEU A 54 9.71 -31.80 38.74
C LEU A 54 9.45 -30.27 38.82
N LEU A 55 10.09 -29.56 39.73
CA LEU A 55 9.93 -28.12 39.86
C LEU A 55 10.49 -27.39 38.63
N ILE A 56 11.65 -27.82 38.09
CA ILE A 56 12.23 -27.25 36.88
C ILE A 56 11.30 -27.54 35.68
N GLY A 57 10.78 -28.74 35.55
CA GLY A 57 9.83 -29.08 34.47
C GLY A 57 8.54 -28.29 34.54
N ALA A 58 7.96 -28.10 35.74
CA ALA A 58 6.76 -27.29 35.95
C ALA A 58 7.04 -25.78 35.62
N PHE A 59 8.20 -25.29 35.99
CA PHE A 59 8.62 -23.91 35.67
C PHE A 59 8.83 -23.68 34.18
N CYS A 60 9.47 -24.62 33.48
CA CYS A 60 9.59 -24.58 32.02
C CYS A 60 8.23 -24.62 31.32
N MET A 61 7.33 -25.48 31.78
CA MET A 61 5.97 -25.58 31.22
C MET A 61 5.16 -24.29 31.44
N TYR A 62 5.32 -23.66 32.62
CA TYR A 62 4.73 -22.36 32.92
C TYR A 62 5.26 -21.26 31.97
N LEU A 63 6.57 -21.22 31.74
CA LEU A 63 7.18 -20.26 30.80
C LEU A 63 6.73 -20.47 29.36
N LEU A 64 6.64 -21.73 28.90
CA LEU A 64 6.18 -22.07 27.56
C LEU A 64 4.70 -21.70 27.35
N ASN A 65 3.83 -21.92 28.34
CA ASN A 65 2.45 -21.48 28.28
C ASN A 65 2.31 -19.96 28.27
N LYS A 66 3.13 -19.25 29.03
CA LYS A 66 3.15 -17.77 29.02
C LYS A 66 3.60 -17.22 27.67
N VAL A 67 4.56 -17.87 27.00
CA VAL A 67 5.03 -17.49 25.66
C VAL A 67 3.99 -17.77 24.60
N LYS A 68 3.27 -18.91 24.68
CA LYS A 68 2.16 -19.24 23.74
C LYS A 68 1.01 -18.24 23.83
N ASN A 69 0.68 -17.76 25.03
CA ASN A 69 -0.41 -16.79 25.21
C ASN A 69 -0.02 -15.33 24.84
N THR A 70 1.27 -15.05 24.60
CA THR A 70 1.75 -13.70 24.25
C THR A 70 1.93 -13.51 22.73
N GLY A 71 1.67 -14.55 21.93
CA GLY A 71 1.85 -14.57 20.47
C GLY A 71 0.68 -14.04 19.64
N GLY A 72 -0.35 -13.48 20.27
CA GLY A 72 -1.42 -12.78 19.55
C GLY A 72 -0.92 -11.49 18.93
N VAL A 73 -0.91 -11.40 17.61
CA VAL A 73 -0.72 -10.13 16.90
C VAL A 73 -1.97 -9.29 17.15
N ALA A 74 -1.90 -8.37 18.10
CA ALA A 74 -2.95 -7.37 18.29
C ALA A 74 -2.79 -6.29 17.22
N VAL A 75 -3.61 -6.36 16.18
CA VAL A 75 -3.75 -5.27 15.22
C VAL A 75 -4.68 -4.24 15.85
N ARG A 76 -4.16 -3.03 16.08
CA ARG A 76 -4.96 -1.85 16.45
C ARG A 76 -5.09 -0.95 15.24
N GLU A 77 -6.29 -0.83 14.73
CA GLU A 77 -6.64 0.13 13.70
C GLU A 77 -7.36 1.30 14.36
N SER A 78 -6.92 2.51 14.04
CA SER A 78 -7.60 3.75 14.43
C SER A 78 -7.71 4.65 13.21
N SER A 79 -8.90 5.19 12.98
CA SER A 79 -9.18 6.12 11.90
C SER A 79 -9.68 7.44 12.47
N HIS A 80 -9.12 8.54 11.99
CA HIS A 80 -9.59 9.89 12.28
C HIS A 80 -9.87 10.58 10.96
N THR A 81 -11.08 11.10 10.80
CA THR A 81 -11.47 11.86 9.62
C THR A 81 -11.25 13.34 9.89
N VAL A 82 -10.40 13.97 9.07
CA VAL A 82 -10.19 15.42 9.08
C VAL A 82 -10.75 15.98 7.79
N VAL A 83 -11.70 16.92 7.90
CA VAL A 83 -12.22 17.66 6.75
C VAL A 83 -11.40 18.92 6.58
N GLU A 84 -10.55 18.95 5.56
CA GLU A 84 -9.67 20.09 5.27
C GLU A 84 -10.41 21.20 4.51
N SER A 85 -11.26 20.83 3.54
CA SER A 85 -12.04 21.80 2.75
C SER A 85 -13.25 21.17 2.08
N MET A 86 -14.27 22.00 1.81
CA MET A 86 -15.42 21.65 0.98
C MET A 86 -15.63 22.74 -0.07
N LYS A 87 -15.84 22.35 -1.34
CA LYS A 87 -16.13 23.24 -2.44
C LYS A 87 -17.31 22.70 -3.25
N LYS A 88 -18.22 23.59 -3.67
CA LYS A 88 -19.26 23.26 -4.67
C LYS A 88 -18.59 23.21 -6.04
N VAL A 89 -18.89 22.15 -6.79
CA VAL A 89 -18.38 21.96 -8.16
C VAL A 89 -19.51 21.47 -9.05
N PHE A 90 -19.47 21.86 -10.34
CA PHE A 90 -20.39 21.34 -11.33
C PHE A 90 -19.60 20.65 -12.46
N LYS A 91 -19.36 19.35 -12.28
CA LYS A 91 -18.65 18.51 -13.24
C LYS A 91 -19.55 17.38 -13.72
N VAL A 92 -19.52 17.12 -15.03
CA VAL A 92 -20.33 16.06 -15.65
C VAL A 92 -19.41 15.00 -16.22
N VAL A 93 -19.55 13.77 -15.74
CA VAL A 93 -18.86 12.59 -16.30
C VAL A 93 -19.57 12.17 -17.58
N CYS A 94 -18.83 12.03 -18.67
CA CYS A 94 -19.37 11.68 -19.98
C CYS A 94 -18.87 10.35 -20.52
N ALA A 95 -17.68 9.91 -20.08
CA ALA A 95 -17.12 8.63 -20.47
C ALA A 95 -16.38 7.97 -19.30
N GLU A 96 -16.42 6.65 -19.28
CA GLU A 96 -15.70 5.79 -18.35
C GLU A 96 -14.88 4.77 -19.13
N GLY A 97 -13.61 4.60 -18.75
CA GLY A 97 -12.73 3.59 -19.31
C GLY A 97 -12.05 2.77 -18.23
N GLN A 98 -11.82 1.49 -18.53
CA GLN A 98 -11.01 0.61 -17.69
C GLN A 98 -9.70 0.34 -18.38
N PHE A 99 -8.58 0.62 -17.68
CA PHE A 99 -7.23 0.47 -18.17
C PHE A 99 -6.50 -0.57 -17.34
N THR A 100 -5.61 -1.31 -18.00
CA THR A 100 -4.69 -2.23 -17.32
C THR A 100 -3.31 -1.98 -17.89
N GLU A 101 -2.41 -1.46 -17.06
CA GLU A 101 -1.03 -1.17 -17.41
C GLU A 101 -0.08 -2.12 -16.69
N LEU A 102 0.92 -2.60 -17.41
CA LEU A 102 2.04 -3.37 -16.86
C LEU A 102 3.21 -2.41 -16.64
N TYR A 103 3.43 -2.02 -15.39
CA TYR A 103 4.49 -1.09 -15.02
C TYR A 103 5.71 -1.84 -14.51
N ASN A 104 6.83 -1.72 -15.24
CA ASN A 104 8.12 -2.25 -14.83
C ASN A 104 8.93 -1.16 -14.13
N TYR A 105 9.32 -1.44 -12.90
CA TYR A 105 10.24 -0.59 -12.14
C TYR A 105 11.57 -1.30 -11.99
N GLU A 106 12.65 -0.64 -12.39
CA GLU A 106 14.01 -1.12 -12.18
C GLU A 106 14.86 0.02 -11.61
N GLN A 107 15.57 -0.26 -10.53
CA GLN A 107 16.50 0.68 -9.93
C GLN A 107 17.82 -0.03 -9.64
N THR A 108 18.90 0.51 -10.20
CA THR A 108 20.27 0.06 -9.90
C THR A 108 21.01 1.11 -9.12
N LYS A 109 21.55 0.70 -7.95
CA LYS A 109 22.43 1.52 -7.12
C LYS A 109 23.79 0.85 -7.00
N LYS A 110 24.84 1.64 -6.84
CA LYS A 110 26.18 1.13 -6.49
C LYS A 110 26.33 1.11 -4.98
N ILE A 111 26.53 -0.09 -4.42
CA ILE A 111 26.82 -0.27 -3.01
C ILE A 111 28.34 -0.28 -2.87
N LEU A 112 28.88 0.43 -1.85
CA LEU A 112 30.32 0.57 -1.61
C LEU A 112 31.10 1.07 -2.86
N ALA A 113 30.47 1.95 -3.67
CA ALA A 113 31.01 2.59 -4.88
C ALA A 113 31.30 1.65 -6.08
N PHE A 114 31.31 0.32 -5.93
CA PHE A 114 31.69 -0.60 -7.00
C PHE A 114 30.78 -1.83 -7.18
N ILE A 115 29.92 -2.17 -6.21
CA ILE A 115 29.04 -3.34 -6.31
C ILE A 115 27.66 -2.87 -6.80
N PRO A 116 27.20 -3.23 -8.03
CA PRO A 116 25.86 -2.91 -8.47
C PRO A 116 24.82 -3.74 -7.69
N SER A 117 23.79 -3.08 -7.19
CA SER A 117 22.61 -3.73 -6.62
C SER A 117 21.40 -3.25 -7.40
N THR A 118 20.66 -4.18 -7.96
CA THR A 118 19.45 -3.90 -8.74
C THR A 118 18.25 -4.47 -8.02
N LYS A 119 17.20 -3.66 -7.91
CA LYS A 119 15.88 -4.10 -7.48
C LYS A 119 14.88 -3.87 -8.60
N LYS A 120 13.95 -4.81 -8.77
CA LYS A 120 12.94 -4.81 -9.83
C LYS A 120 11.57 -5.05 -9.25
N ALA A 121 10.56 -4.41 -9.82
CA ALA A 121 9.18 -4.71 -9.50
C ALA A 121 8.33 -4.69 -10.78
N LEU A 122 7.55 -5.74 -10.97
CA LEU A 122 6.49 -5.79 -11.97
C LEU A 122 5.16 -5.52 -11.27
N VAL A 123 4.50 -4.43 -11.66
CA VAL A 123 3.25 -3.98 -11.05
C VAL A 123 2.16 -3.92 -12.11
N ILE A 124 1.06 -4.60 -11.85
CA ILE A 124 -0.15 -4.50 -12.67
C ILE A 124 -0.99 -3.38 -12.08
N VAL A 125 -1.18 -2.30 -12.85
CA VAL A 125 -2.02 -1.17 -12.49
C VAL A 125 -3.33 -1.28 -13.23
N ARG A 126 -4.40 -1.60 -12.51
CA ARG A 126 -5.76 -1.55 -13.05
C ARG A 126 -6.38 -0.25 -12.60
N ALA A 127 -6.96 0.50 -13.53
CA ALA A 127 -7.59 1.75 -13.15
C ALA A 127 -8.88 1.99 -13.92
N LYS A 128 -9.87 2.49 -13.19
CA LYS A 128 -11.07 3.08 -13.75
C LYS A 128 -10.82 4.57 -13.90
N VAL A 129 -11.01 5.07 -15.12
CA VAL A 129 -10.80 6.48 -15.46
C VAL A 129 -12.12 7.10 -15.88
N LEU A 130 -12.47 8.21 -15.22
CA LEU A 130 -13.67 9.00 -15.53
C LEU A 130 -13.24 10.28 -16.24
N ILE A 131 -13.76 10.48 -17.45
CA ILE A 131 -13.55 11.70 -18.25
C ILE A 131 -14.86 12.46 -18.39
N GLY A 132 -14.75 13.77 -18.33
CA GLY A 132 -15.89 14.65 -18.45
C GLY A 132 -15.52 16.12 -18.54
N PHE A 133 -16.46 16.97 -18.21
CA PHE A 133 -16.33 18.41 -18.38
C PHE A 133 -16.60 19.16 -17.09
N ASP A 134 -15.82 20.20 -16.88
CA ASP A 134 -16.03 21.17 -15.82
C ASP A 134 -16.89 22.34 -16.37
N PHE A 135 -18.16 22.34 -16.01
CA PHE A 135 -19.12 23.34 -16.49
C PHE A 135 -18.85 24.75 -15.92
N GLU A 136 -18.05 24.90 -14.86
CA GLU A 136 -17.63 26.22 -14.40
C GLU A 136 -16.77 26.94 -15.43
N LYS A 137 -16.13 26.19 -16.35
CA LYS A 137 -15.28 26.75 -17.43
C LYS A 137 -16.06 27.03 -18.71
N CYS A 138 -17.36 26.67 -18.79
CA CYS A 138 -18.19 26.90 -19.95
C CYS A 138 -18.66 28.35 -20.00
N LYS A 139 -18.74 28.90 -21.24
CA LYS A 139 -19.34 30.21 -21.49
C LYS A 139 -20.40 30.06 -22.58
N TRP A 140 -21.59 30.56 -22.30
CA TRP A 140 -22.72 30.59 -23.23
C TRP A 140 -23.49 31.90 -23.13
N GLU A 141 -24.23 32.21 -24.20
CA GLU A 141 -25.22 33.28 -24.26
C GLU A 141 -26.59 32.68 -24.57
N THR A 142 -27.61 33.28 -23.98
CA THR A 142 -29.01 32.87 -24.18
C THR A 142 -29.81 33.99 -24.84
N ASP A 143 -30.50 33.67 -25.94
CA ASP A 143 -31.52 34.53 -26.53
C ASP A 143 -32.88 33.94 -26.16
N GLU A 144 -33.54 34.53 -25.19
CA GLU A 144 -34.84 34.06 -24.68
C GLU A 144 -35.96 34.29 -25.69
N VAL A 145 -35.87 35.31 -26.54
CA VAL A 145 -36.87 35.66 -27.53
C VAL A 145 -36.95 34.59 -28.64
N ASN A 146 -35.78 34.21 -29.14
CA ASN A 146 -35.65 33.22 -30.20
C ASN A 146 -35.42 31.80 -29.66
N GLN A 147 -35.33 31.63 -28.34
CA GLN A 147 -35.05 30.34 -27.68
C GLN A 147 -33.75 29.69 -28.19
N ILE A 148 -32.69 30.49 -28.29
CA ILE A 148 -31.37 30.06 -28.78
C ILE A 148 -30.36 30.10 -27.65
N LEU A 149 -29.62 29.01 -27.46
CA LEU A 149 -28.44 28.94 -26.63
C LEU A 149 -27.22 28.86 -27.53
N THR A 150 -26.33 29.84 -27.42
CA THR A 150 -25.08 29.92 -28.21
C THR A 150 -23.88 29.63 -27.33
N LEU A 151 -23.12 28.59 -27.66
CA LEU A 151 -21.86 28.28 -26.98
C LEU A 151 -20.76 29.25 -27.43
N ILE A 152 -20.23 30.05 -26.50
CA ILE A 152 -19.10 30.95 -26.75
C ILE A 152 -17.78 30.18 -26.59
N SER A 153 -17.63 29.43 -25.49
CA SER A 153 -16.46 28.62 -25.21
C SER A 153 -16.88 27.36 -24.45
N PHE A 154 -16.31 26.23 -24.86
CA PHE A 154 -16.49 24.96 -24.18
C PHE A 154 -15.11 24.37 -23.84
N PRO A 155 -14.87 23.90 -22.59
CA PRO A 155 -13.56 23.36 -22.21
C PRO A 155 -13.31 22.03 -22.91
N ASN A 156 -12.04 21.64 -22.99
CA ASN A 156 -11.69 20.28 -23.39
C ASN A 156 -12.10 19.29 -22.31
N PRO A 157 -12.40 18.03 -22.68
CA PRO A 157 -12.63 16.97 -21.71
C PRO A 157 -11.38 16.77 -20.85
N GLU A 158 -11.58 16.64 -19.56
CA GLU A 158 -10.51 16.41 -18.57
C GLU A 158 -10.77 15.12 -17.79
N ILE A 159 -9.71 14.53 -17.25
CA ILE A 159 -9.85 13.41 -16.32
C ILE A 159 -10.39 13.97 -15.00
N LEU A 160 -11.59 13.53 -14.64
CA LEU A 160 -12.26 13.93 -13.40
C LEU A 160 -11.86 13.06 -12.22
N ALA A 161 -11.63 11.77 -12.47
CA ALA A 161 -11.15 10.81 -11.46
C ALA A 161 -10.37 9.66 -12.09
N ILE A 162 -9.40 9.16 -11.33
CA ILE A 162 -8.70 7.91 -11.60
C ILE A 162 -8.75 7.09 -10.31
N GLU A 163 -9.33 5.91 -10.37
CA GLU A 163 -9.43 4.94 -9.27
C GLU A 163 -8.46 3.78 -9.55
N PRO A 164 -7.19 3.87 -9.13
CA PRO A 164 -6.20 2.85 -9.41
C PRO A 164 -6.22 1.73 -8.37
N ASP A 165 -6.06 0.50 -8.84
CA ASP A 165 -5.77 -0.70 -8.06
C ASP A 165 -4.39 -1.24 -8.45
N PHE A 166 -3.49 -1.39 -7.48
CA PHE A 166 -2.11 -1.82 -7.69
C PHE A 166 -1.91 -3.24 -7.22
N LYS A 167 -1.56 -4.12 -8.14
CA LYS A 167 -1.18 -5.49 -7.83
C LYS A 167 0.30 -5.71 -8.11
N TYR A 168 1.07 -5.87 -7.07
CA TYR A 168 2.48 -6.23 -7.16
C TYR A 168 2.57 -7.71 -7.52
N TYR A 169 3.05 -8.01 -8.73
CA TYR A 169 3.12 -9.37 -9.26
C TYR A 169 4.45 -10.03 -8.94
N ASP A 170 5.54 -9.32 -9.16
CA ASP A 170 6.89 -9.79 -8.92
C ASP A 170 7.72 -8.66 -8.32
N MET A 171 8.45 -8.97 -7.24
CA MET A 171 9.31 -8.02 -6.55
C MET A 171 10.63 -8.72 -6.21
N GLU A 172 11.66 -8.39 -6.98
CA GLU A 172 13.02 -8.84 -6.73
C GLU A 172 13.79 -7.76 -5.95
N GLU A 173 14.29 -8.13 -4.80
CA GLU A 173 15.09 -7.25 -3.95
C GLU A 173 16.38 -7.94 -3.48
N ASN A 174 17.42 -7.14 -3.24
CA ASN A 174 18.66 -7.64 -2.69
C ASN A 174 18.69 -7.46 -1.16
N ILE A 175 19.46 -8.28 -0.46
CA ILE A 175 19.65 -8.21 1.01
C ILE A 175 20.07 -6.80 1.45
N PHE A 176 20.84 -6.10 0.61
CA PHE A 176 21.39 -4.78 0.90
C PHE A 176 20.58 -3.60 0.32
N ASP A 177 19.60 -3.85 -0.57
CA ASP A 177 18.76 -2.81 -1.17
C ASP A 177 17.32 -3.31 -1.29
N ARG A 178 16.56 -3.12 -0.20
CA ARG A 178 15.14 -3.49 -0.12
C ARG A 178 14.25 -2.35 -0.61
N PHE A 179 13.01 -2.66 -0.96
CA PHE A 179 12.04 -1.64 -1.28
C PHE A 179 11.70 -0.78 -0.05
N SER A 180 11.93 0.50 -0.19
CA SER A 180 11.52 1.50 0.80
C SER A 180 10.07 1.93 0.56
N ARG A 181 9.46 2.61 1.54
CA ARG A 181 8.13 3.23 1.35
C ARG A 181 8.14 4.27 0.24
N GLU A 182 9.25 4.99 0.06
CA GLU A 182 9.43 5.95 -1.03
C GLU A 182 9.42 5.28 -2.40
N ASP A 183 10.07 4.12 -2.54
CA ASP A 183 10.08 3.38 -3.80
C ASP A 183 8.67 2.92 -4.18
N LEU A 184 7.93 2.38 -3.21
CA LEU A 184 6.54 1.97 -3.44
C LEU A 184 5.66 3.15 -3.82
N ASN A 185 5.84 4.30 -3.17
CA ASN A 185 5.11 5.52 -3.50
C ASN A 185 5.44 6.02 -4.92
N LYS A 186 6.73 5.99 -5.32
CA LYS A 186 7.14 6.33 -6.69
C LYS A 186 6.51 5.41 -7.73
N ILE A 187 6.48 4.11 -7.45
CA ILE A 187 5.84 3.11 -8.31
C ILE A 187 4.36 3.45 -8.49
N GLN A 188 3.65 3.78 -7.41
CA GLN A 188 2.23 4.12 -7.47
C GLN A 188 1.98 5.43 -8.25
N ILE A 189 2.76 6.47 -7.98
CA ILE A 189 2.64 7.75 -8.69
C ILE A 189 2.90 7.57 -10.19
N ASN A 190 4.00 6.89 -10.55
CA ASN A 190 4.36 6.69 -11.94
C ASN A 190 3.40 5.74 -12.65
N GLY A 191 2.95 4.67 -12.01
CA GLY A 191 1.95 3.76 -12.55
C GLY A 191 0.62 4.47 -12.83
N LYS A 192 0.15 5.33 -11.91
CA LYS A 192 -1.02 6.18 -12.13
C LYS A 192 -0.83 7.13 -13.30
N LYS A 193 0.36 7.74 -13.42
CA LYS A 193 0.70 8.64 -14.53
C LYS A 193 0.67 7.93 -15.89
N GLN A 194 1.13 6.68 -15.98
CA GLN A 194 1.04 5.90 -17.21
C GLN A 194 -0.41 5.66 -17.63
N VAL A 195 -1.28 5.31 -16.68
CA VAL A 195 -2.73 5.19 -16.94
C VAL A 195 -3.33 6.51 -17.42
N GLU A 196 -2.94 7.64 -16.81
CA GLU A 196 -3.39 8.98 -17.23
C GLU A 196 -3.01 9.26 -18.69
N ILE A 197 -1.75 9.00 -19.06
CA ILE A 197 -1.23 9.16 -20.41
C ILE A 197 -2.01 8.25 -21.39
N ALA A 198 -2.17 6.98 -21.07
CA ALA A 198 -2.89 6.03 -21.90
C ALA A 198 -4.36 6.43 -22.11
N ALA A 199 -5.03 6.90 -21.05
CA ALA A 199 -6.42 7.35 -21.13
C ALA A 199 -6.59 8.59 -22.00
N LEU A 200 -5.66 9.55 -21.94
CA LEU A 200 -5.71 10.77 -22.74
C LEU A 200 -5.26 10.54 -24.19
N ALA A 201 -4.38 9.58 -24.44
CA ALA A 201 -3.95 9.21 -25.80
C ALA A 201 -4.98 8.34 -26.54
N GLY A 202 -5.89 7.69 -25.83
CA GLY A 202 -6.92 6.85 -26.39
C GLY A 202 -8.16 7.60 -26.85
N ASP A 203 -9.19 6.84 -27.25
CA ASP A 203 -10.46 7.40 -27.77
C ASP A 203 -11.39 7.95 -26.68
N LEU A 204 -11.06 7.74 -25.41
CA LEU A 204 -11.94 8.08 -24.29
C LEU A 204 -12.32 9.57 -24.23
N PRO A 205 -11.40 10.55 -24.45
CA PRO A 205 -11.75 11.96 -24.50
C PRO A 205 -12.68 12.31 -25.67
N LYS A 206 -12.49 11.66 -26.83
CA LYS A 206 -13.36 11.83 -28.01
C LYS A 206 -14.76 11.32 -27.72
N MET A 207 -14.89 10.12 -27.13
CA MET A 207 -16.17 9.57 -26.71
C MET A 207 -16.89 10.49 -25.73
N ALA A 208 -16.15 11.08 -24.78
CA ALA A 208 -16.70 12.05 -23.82
C ALA A 208 -17.26 13.29 -24.52
N ALA A 209 -16.55 13.82 -25.54
CA ALA A 209 -17.00 14.98 -26.31
C ALA A 209 -18.25 14.67 -27.14
N GLU A 210 -18.30 13.52 -27.80
CA GLU A 210 -19.47 13.08 -28.57
C GLU A 210 -20.68 12.87 -27.66
N GLN A 211 -20.52 12.23 -26.51
CA GLN A 211 -21.57 12.04 -25.54
C GLN A 211 -22.10 13.37 -24.98
N MET A 212 -21.22 14.31 -24.66
CA MET A 212 -21.60 15.64 -24.18
C MET A 212 -22.42 16.40 -25.22
N LYS A 213 -21.96 16.37 -26.48
CA LYS A 213 -22.69 16.97 -27.59
C LYS A 213 -24.10 16.41 -27.73
N THR A 214 -24.25 15.10 -27.62
CA THR A 214 -25.55 14.41 -27.67
C THR A 214 -26.46 14.86 -26.53
N ILE A 215 -25.95 14.78 -25.27
CA ILE A 215 -26.72 15.17 -24.08
C ILE A 215 -27.20 16.62 -24.18
N LEU A 216 -26.30 17.56 -24.49
CA LEU A 216 -26.67 18.97 -24.58
C LEU A 216 -27.69 19.21 -25.70
N SER A 217 -27.49 18.57 -26.84
CA SER A 217 -28.46 18.70 -27.98
C SER A 217 -29.82 18.17 -27.61
N GLU A 218 -29.94 17.05 -26.92
CA GLU A 218 -31.19 16.45 -26.49
C GLU A 218 -31.89 17.29 -25.43
N VAL A 219 -31.17 17.72 -24.39
CA VAL A 219 -31.69 18.54 -23.29
C VAL A 219 -32.20 19.88 -23.81
N ILE A 220 -31.49 20.52 -24.72
CA ILE A 220 -31.86 21.81 -25.29
C ILE A 220 -33.06 21.68 -26.21
N LYS A 221 -33.07 20.66 -27.07
CA LYS A 221 -34.23 20.38 -27.96
C LYS A 221 -35.48 20.02 -27.19
N SER A 222 -35.35 19.22 -26.10
CA SER A 222 -36.52 18.84 -25.28
C SER A 222 -37.21 20.04 -24.64
N ASN A 223 -36.50 21.12 -24.42
CA ASN A 223 -37.01 22.39 -23.92
C ASN A 223 -37.42 23.37 -25.04
N LYS A 224 -37.48 22.91 -26.30
CA LYS A 224 -37.80 23.71 -27.49
C LYS A 224 -36.80 24.82 -27.80
N TRP A 225 -35.58 24.72 -27.28
CA TRP A 225 -34.49 25.62 -27.59
C TRP A 225 -33.63 25.06 -28.72
N GLN A 226 -32.85 25.94 -29.37
CA GLN A 226 -31.86 25.58 -30.38
C GLN A 226 -30.46 25.78 -29.82
N LEU A 227 -29.54 24.83 -30.10
CA LEU A 227 -28.13 24.90 -29.72
C LEU A 227 -27.31 25.39 -30.92
N ASN A 228 -26.69 26.54 -30.79
CA ASN A 228 -25.74 27.06 -31.77
C ASN A 228 -24.29 26.77 -31.33
N ASN A 229 -23.41 26.61 -32.32
CA ASN A 229 -21.97 26.35 -32.14
C ASN A 229 -21.69 25.04 -31.39
N ALA A 230 -22.52 24.01 -31.58
CA ALA A 230 -22.30 22.70 -30.96
C ALA A 230 -20.97 22.04 -31.38
N GLU A 231 -20.35 22.50 -32.49
CA GLU A 231 -19.04 22.07 -32.97
C GLU A 231 -17.91 22.50 -32.03
N LYS A 232 -18.11 23.47 -31.14
CA LYS A 232 -17.16 23.86 -30.12
C LYS A 232 -16.98 22.80 -29.02
N ILE A 233 -17.90 21.84 -28.94
CA ILE A 233 -17.74 20.63 -28.11
C ILE A 233 -16.90 19.63 -28.89
N GLN A 234 -15.60 19.82 -28.89
CA GLN A 234 -14.64 18.96 -29.59
C GLN A 234 -13.47 18.63 -28.67
N TYR A 235 -12.84 17.50 -28.94
CA TYR A 235 -11.51 17.20 -28.37
C TYR A 235 -10.46 17.41 -29.48
N ALA A 236 -9.66 18.45 -29.33
CA ALA A 236 -8.53 18.68 -30.20
C ALA A 236 -7.34 17.86 -29.70
N ILE A 237 -6.94 16.81 -30.40
CA ILE A 237 -5.79 15.95 -30.10
C ILE A 237 -4.44 16.70 -30.25
N ALA A 238 -4.46 17.90 -30.82
CA ALA A 238 -3.37 18.47 -31.60
C ALA A 238 -2.18 19.10 -30.84
N GLU A 239 -2.07 19.12 -29.50
CA GLU A 239 -0.95 19.87 -28.89
C GLU A 239 -0.26 19.27 -27.67
N ARG A 240 -0.54 18.04 -27.26
CA ARG A 240 0.02 17.51 -26.01
C ARG A 240 1.11 16.45 -26.13
N VAL A 241 1.46 16.00 -27.34
CA VAL A 241 2.48 14.94 -27.53
C VAL A 241 3.92 15.48 -27.46
N GLU A 242 4.14 16.79 -27.67
CA GLU A 242 5.50 17.37 -27.71
C GLU A 242 6.05 17.85 -26.33
N ALA A 243 5.30 17.70 -25.24
CA ALA A 243 5.74 18.21 -23.94
C ALA A 243 6.26 17.13 -22.96
N VAL A 244 6.50 15.89 -23.43
CA VAL A 244 6.99 14.78 -22.60
C VAL A 244 8.15 14.06 -23.30
N GLU A 245 9.18 14.77 -23.69
CA GLU A 245 10.55 14.24 -23.88
C GLU A 245 11.47 14.72 -22.75
#